data_ad4aecb71a0fdd187f063160aa7a84e0
#
_entry.id   ad4aecb71a0fdd187f063160aa7a84e0
#
_cell.length_a   1.000
_cell.length_b   1.000
_cell.length_c   1.000
_cell.angle_alpha   90.00
_cell.angle_beta   90.00
_cell.angle_gamma   90.00
#
_symmetry.space_group_name_H-M   'P 1'
#
loop_
_entity.id
_entity.type
_entity.pdbx_description
1 polymer ?
#
loop_
_entity_poly.entity_id
_entity_poly.type
_entity_poly.pdbx_seq_one_letter_code
_entity_poly.pdbx_strand_id
1 'polypeptide(L)'
;MLQNDGQNKEAINPSWAYLRLPPFPHVALRVLQLASNENVQLHELSDLISSDPAFASEVLTIANSLLYAPRFPASSIQQAIAVLGANNLHGLCLTVGVRAYMGKNLNQPCMRAVWRHNLACALIADQLASVGSLDRDVAYTAGVMHDIGRLALAVVRPREYCLLLGAHSGSPVSILKAERDLFGWDHCEVGRQLITDWKMPPEFEPIVAEHHQPRQKDDPWSLPALINVSCRMADTAGCPAFAGCEITPYPDLLDELPERERGLFHATVETLSAEIARKIDSVETA
;
A
#
# COMPACT_ATOMS: atom_id res chain seq x y z
N MET A 1 -9.23 53.90 20.30
CA MET A 1 -8.04 53.26 19.79
C MET A 1 -7.74 52.07 20.67
N LEU A 2 -8.22 50.92 20.31
CA LEU A 2 -7.88 49.64 20.95
C LEU A 2 -7.29 48.80 19.85
N GLN A 3 -5.98 48.56 19.97
CA GLN A 3 -5.19 47.72 19.06
C GLN A 3 -5.64 46.28 19.28
N ASN A 4 -6.03 45.66 18.18
CA ASN A 4 -6.42 44.26 18.10
C ASN A 4 -5.10 43.46 17.87
N ASP A 5 -4.49 42.97 18.94
CA ASP A 5 -3.36 42.04 18.88
C ASP A 5 -3.89 40.69 18.37
N GLY A 6 -3.87 40.55 17.06
CA GLY A 6 -4.04 39.27 16.38
C GLY A 6 -2.88 38.34 16.76
N GLN A 7 -3.04 37.56 17.82
CA GLN A 7 -2.16 36.42 18.09
C GLN A 7 -2.30 35.41 16.96
N ASN A 8 -1.36 35.49 16.04
CA ASN A 8 -1.07 34.47 15.07
C ASN A 8 -0.63 33.22 15.86
N LYS A 9 -1.56 32.33 16.19
CA LYS A 9 -1.22 30.99 16.63
C LYS A 9 -0.62 30.28 15.44
N GLU A 10 0.69 30.45 15.22
CA GLU A 10 1.45 29.47 14.47
C GLU A 10 1.18 28.12 15.15
N ALA A 11 0.40 27.27 14.46
CA ALA A 11 0.26 25.90 14.85
C ALA A 11 1.68 25.31 14.89
N ILE A 12 2.16 24.97 16.08
CA ILE A 12 3.43 24.27 16.25
C ILE A 12 3.24 22.92 15.57
N ASN A 13 3.65 22.86 14.31
CA ASN A 13 3.65 21.63 13.56
C ASN A 13 4.71 20.74 14.23
N PRO A 14 4.33 19.66 14.95
CA PRO A 14 5.29 18.82 15.65
C PRO A 14 6.31 18.35 14.62
N SER A 15 7.59 18.61 14.90
CA SER A 15 8.65 18.24 13.97
C SER A 15 8.54 16.74 13.68
N TRP A 16 8.51 16.37 12.39
CA TRP A 16 8.57 15.01 11.88
C TRP A 16 9.63 14.13 12.61
N ALA A 17 10.77 14.72 12.97
CA ALA A 17 11.84 14.06 13.71
C ALA A 17 11.41 13.42 15.05
N TYR A 18 10.28 13.85 15.64
CA TYR A 18 9.79 13.25 16.89
C TYR A 18 9.13 11.87 16.69
N LEU A 19 8.71 11.52 15.47
CA LEU A 19 8.08 10.21 15.21
C LEU A 19 9.07 9.05 15.29
N ARG A 20 10.39 9.29 15.18
CA ARG A 20 11.46 8.27 15.26
C ARG A 20 11.11 6.99 14.48
N LEU A 21 10.77 7.16 13.22
CA LEU A 21 10.43 6.02 12.36
C LEU A 21 11.62 5.07 12.22
N PRO A 22 11.40 3.76 12.35
CA PRO A 22 12.44 2.80 12.02
C PRO A 22 12.76 2.90 10.51
N PRO A 23 14.01 2.58 10.12
CA PRO A 23 14.37 2.57 8.71
C PRO A 23 13.60 1.46 7.96
N PHE A 24 13.17 1.77 6.75
CA PHE A 24 12.64 0.74 5.85
C PHE A 24 13.76 -0.20 5.40
N PRO A 25 13.50 -1.49 5.11
CA PRO A 25 14.52 -2.43 4.66
C PRO A 25 15.30 -1.90 3.46
N HIS A 26 16.63 -1.78 3.62
CA HIS A 26 17.49 -1.14 2.63
C HIS A 26 17.43 -1.82 1.25
N VAL A 27 17.39 -3.16 1.22
CA VAL A 27 17.33 -3.92 -0.04
C VAL A 27 16.04 -3.60 -0.79
N ALA A 28 14.88 -3.56 -0.10
CA ALA A 28 13.60 -3.22 -0.72
C ALA A 28 13.61 -1.80 -1.32
N LEU A 29 14.15 -0.80 -0.59
CA LEU A 29 14.29 0.56 -1.11
C LEU A 29 15.18 0.61 -2.35
N ARG A 30 16.32 -0.08 -2.33
CA ARG A 30 17.24 -0.10 -3.46
C ARG A 30 16.63 -0.76 -4.69
N VAL A 31 15.87 -1.85 -4.52
CA VAL A 31 15.12 -2.50 -5.61
C VAL A 31 14.13 -1.52 -6.23
N LEU A 32 13.35 -0.80 -5.41
CA LEU A 32 12.40 0.20 -5.91
C LEU A 32 13.08 1.36 -6.65
N GLN A 33 14.19 1.86 -6.12
CA GLN A 33 14.96 2.93 -6.78
C GLN A 33 15.54 2.48 -8.12
N LEU A 34 15.87 1.21 -8.26
CA LEU A 34 16.36 0.63 -9.50
C LEU A 34 15.22 0.38 -10.50
N ALA A 35 13.99 0.14 -10.03
CA ALA A 35 12.83 -0.09 -10.90
C ALA A 35 12.57 1.04 -11.90
N SER A 36 12.90 2.28 -11.53
CA SER A 36 12.76 3.46 -12.39
C SER A 36 13.87 3.60 -13.45
N ASN A 37 14.83 2.68 -13.47
CA ASN A 37 15.94 2.70 -14.40
C ASN A 37 15.80 1.59 -15.46
N GLU A 38 15.42 1.95 -16.68
CA GLU A 38 15.23 1.03 -17.81
C GLU A 38 16.48 0.20 -18.17
N ASN A 39 17.68 0.59 -17.71
CA ASN A 39 18.94 -0.08 -18.00
C ASN A 39 19.40 -1.06 -16.92
N VAL A 40 18.59 -1.29 -15.87
CA VAL A 40 18.96 -2.25 -14.81
C VAL A 40 19.04 -3.66 -15.35
N GLN A 41 20.18 -4.29 -15.10
CA GLN A 41 20.41 -5.69 -15.48
C GLN A 41 19.81 -6.63 -14.43
N LEU A 42 19.16 -7.71 -14.88
CA LEU A 42 18.51 -8.69 -13.98
C LEU A 42 19.49 -9.30 -12.97
N HIS A 43 20.77 -9.43 -13.33
CA HIS A 43 21.78 -9.93 -12.40
C HIS A 43 22.07 -8.94 -11.26
N GLU A 44 22.04 -7.62 -11.52
CA GLU A 44 22.24 -6.60 -10.48
C GLU A 44 21.12 -6.66 -9.42
N LEU A 45 19.86 -6.86 -9.85
CA LEU A 45 18.73 -7.08 -8.95
C LEU A 45 18.89 -8.37 -8.15
N SER A 46 19.33 -9.46 -8.81
CA SER A 46 19.57 -10.75 -8.15
C SER A 46 20.66 -10.64 -7.08
N ASP A 47 21.77 -9.98 -7.39
CA ASP A 47 22.90 -9.79 -6.48
C ASP A 47 22.51 -8.90 -5.31
N LEU A 48 21.76 -7.82 -5.58
CA LEU A 48 21.24 -6.94 -4.54
C LEU A 48 20.33 -7.68 -3.56
N ILE A 49 19.35 -8.43 -4.05
CA ILE A 49 18.43 -9.21 -3.20
C ILE A 49 19.20 -10.26 -2.41
N SER A 50 20.15 -10.95 -3.06
CA SER A 50 20.95 -12.02 -2.45
C SER A 50 21.96 -11.49 -1.43
N SER A 51 22.24 -10.18 -1.41
CA SER A 51 23.13 -9.55 -0.43
C SER A 51 22.59 -9.62 1.01
N ASP A 52 21.27 -9.79 1.18
CA ASP A 52 20.63 -10.04 2.46
C ASP A 52 19.96 -11.42 2.44
N PRO A 53 20.56 -12.46 3.06
CA PRO A 53 20.02 -13.81 3.02
C PRO A 53 18.63 -13.96 3.65
N ALA A 54 18.31 -13.16 4.68
CA ALA A 54 16.99 -13.21 5.31
C ALA A 54 15.93 -12.64 4.36
N PHE A 55 16.22 -11.49 3.73
CA PHE A 55 15.37 -10.88 2.73
C PHE A 55 15.19 -11.78 1.50
N ALA A 56 16.26 -12.38 0.99
CA ALA A 56 16.22 -13.31 -0.14
C ALA A 56 15.37 -14.56 0.15
N SER A 57 15.48 -15.11 1.36
CA SER A 57 14.65 -16.25 1.80
C SER A 57 13.17 -15.89 1.81
N GLU A 58 12.83 -14.73 2.33
CA GLU A 58 11.45 -14.24 2.38
C GLU A 58 10.89 -13.96 0.97
N VAL A 59 11.70 -13.36 0.09
CA VAL A 59 11.37 -13.16 -1.33
C VAL A 59 11.04 -14.50 -2.00
N LEU A 60 11.87 -15.55 -1.80
CA LEU A 60 11.61 -16.87 -2.37
C LEU A 60 10.35 -17.51 -1.79
N THR A 61 10.11 -17.34 -0.51
CA THR A 61 8.93 -17.86 0.17
C THR A 61 7.65 -17.28 -0.42
N ILE A 62 7.56 -15.96 -0.54
CA ILE A 62 6.40 -15.27 -1.11
C ILE A 62 6.28 -15.51 -2.63
N ALA A 63 7.41 -15.55 -3.37
CA ALA A 63 7.42 -15.88 -4.79
C ALA A 63 6.76 -17.24 -5.09
N ASN A 64 6.91 -18.19 -4.18
CA ASN A 64 6.34 -19.53 -4.30
C ASN A 64 4.92 -19.67 -3.71
N SER A 65 4.38 -18.63 -3.11
CA SER A 65 3.03 -18.63 -2.55
C SER A 65 1.95 -18.53 -3.63
N LEU A 66 0.67 -18.71 -3.24
CA LEU A 66 -0.47 -18.51 -4.14
C LEU A 66 -0.64 -17.06 -4.61
N LEU A 67 0.06 -16.11 -3.99
CA LEU A 67 0.07 -14.72 -4.45
C LEU A 67 0.53 -14.62 -5.92
N TYR A 68 1.60 -15.34 -6.26
CA TYR A 68 2.17 -15.40 -7.61
C TYR A 68 1.87 -16.71 -8.34
N ALA A 69 1.54 -17.79 -7.61
CA ALA A 69 1.16 -19.11 -8.11
C ALA A 69 2.06 -19.59 -9.29
N PRO A 70 3.39 -19.61 -9.15
CA PRO A 70 4.27 -19.98 -10.24
C PRO A 70 4.02 -21.42 -10.66
N ARG A 71 4.13 -21.70 -11.97
CA ARG A 71 3.96 -23.07 -12.49
C ARG A 71 4.98 -24.05 -11.91
N PHE A 72 6.20 -23.57 -11.63
CA PHE A 72 7.27 -24.33 -11.01
C PHE A 72 7.86 -23.48 -9.88
N PRO A 73 8.12 -24.06 -8.69
CA PRO A 73 8.72 -23.34 -7.59
C PRO A 73 10.11 -22.83 -7.95
N ALA A 74 10.40 -21.58 -7.60
CA ALA A 74 11.72 -21.00 -7.72
C ALA A 74 12.60 -21.42 -6.53
N SER A 75 13.82 -21.91 -6.80
CA SER A 75 14.79 -22.29 -5.76
C SER A 75 15.94 -21.28 -5.63
N SER A 76 15.94 -20.24 -6.46
CA SER A 76 16.91 -19.14 -6.39
C SER A 76 16.26 -17.83 -6.82
N ILE A 77 16.87 -16.69 -6.43
CA ILE A 77 16.40 -15.36 -6.84
C ILE A 77 16.42 -15.24 -8.37
N GLN A 78 17.43 -15.76 -9.04
CA GLN A 78 17.50 -15.75 -10.50
C GLN A 78 16.32 -16.52 -11.13
N GLN A 79 15.94 -17.68 -10.57
CA GLN A 79 14.76 -18.41 -11.02
C GLN A 79 13.47 -17.65 -10.74
N ALA A 80 13.35 -17.01 -9.57
CA ALA A 80 12.19 -16.17 -9.26
C ALA A 80 12.05 -15.03 -10.29
N ILE A 81 13.15 -14.36 -10.63
CA ILE A 81 13.18 -13.33 -11.68
C ILE A 81 12.76 -13.91 -13.04
N ALA A 82 13.27 -15.07 -13.41
CA ALA A 82 12.98 -15.70 -14.70
C ALA A 82 11.50 -16.13 -14.82
N VAL A 83 10.88 -16.56 -13.71
CA VAL A 83 9.50 -17.05 -13.68
C VAL A 83 8.50 -15.90 -13.54
N LEU A 84 8.79 -14.92 -12.71
CA LEU A 84 7.88 -13.80 -12.39
C LEU A 84 8.06 -12.60 -13.33
N GLY A 85 9.25 -12.45 -13.91
CA GLY A 85 9.66 -11.23 -14.60
C GLY A 85 10.20 -10.16 -13.66
N ALA A 86 10.97 -9.21 -14.22
CA ALA A 86 11.56 -8.11 -13.44
C ALA A 86 10.51 -7.25 -12.75
N ASN A 87 9.43 -6.98 -13.45
CA ASN A 87 8.37 -6.12 -12.98
C ASN A 87 7.69 -6.68 -11.71
N ASN A 88 7.17 -7.89 -11.76
CA ASN A 88 6.58 -8.54 -10.57
C ASN A 88 7.55 -8.65 -9.40
N LEU A 89 8.86 -8.65 -9.67
CA LEU A 89 9.89 -8.67 -8.64
C LEU A 89 9.89 -7.40 -7.78
N HIS A 90 9.62 -6.24 -8.37
CA HIS A 90 9.56 -4.97 -7.62
C HIS A 90 8.42 -5.00 -6.60
N GLY A 91 7.22 -5.36 -7.03
CA GLY A 91 6.07 -5.52 -6.16
C GLY A 91 6.29 -6.58 -5.08
N LEU A 92 6.94 -7.70 -5.43
CA LEU A 92 7.32 -8.75 -4.48
C LEU A 92 8.29 -8.23 -3.42
N CYS A 93 9.39 -7.59 -3.82
CA CYS A 93 10.37 -7.05 -2.89
C CYS A 93 9.77 -5.97 -1.98
N LEU A 94 8.85 -5.17 -2.51
CA LEU A 94 8.12 -4.20 -1.70
C LEU A 94 7.21 -4.88 -0.68
N THR A 95 6.47 -5.90 -1.09
CA THR A 95 5.61 -6.70 -0.20
C THR A 95 6.42 -7.30 0.95
N VAL A 96 7.58 -7.91 0.64
CA VAL A 96 8.53 -8.40 1.65
C VAL A 96 9.05 -7.27 2.53
N GLY A 97 9.41 -6.13 1.93
CA GLY A 97 9.92 -4.96 2.65
C GLY A 97 8.89 -4.40 3.64
N VAL A 98 7.65 -4.26 3.24
CA VAL A 98 6.55 -3.80 4.13
C VAL A 98 6.30 -4.81 5.24
N ARG A 99 6.25 -6.12 4.94
CA ARG A 99 6.11 -7.19 5.94
C ARG A 99 7.25 -7.12 6.97
N ALA A 100 8.48 -6.99 6.52
CA ALA A 100 9.66 -6.86 7.38
C ALA A 100 9.63 -5.57 8.22
N TYR A 101 9.19 -4.45 7.63
CA TYR A 101 9.00 -3.17 8.33
C TYR A 101 7.99 -3.27 9.47
N MET A 102 6.88 -3.94 9.23
CA MET A 102 5.87 -4.22 10.27
C MET A 102 6.39 -5.17 11.36
N GLY A 103 7.19 -6.15 10.97
CA GLY A 103 7.87 -7.10 11.87
C GLY A 103 6.90 -7.74 12.87
N LYS A 104 7.30 -7.78 14.16
CA LYS A 104 6.49 -8.39 15.23
C LYS A 104 5.14 -7.70 15.48
N ASN A 105 4.94 -6.48 14.97
CA ASN A 105 3.66 -5.79 15.13
C ASN A 105 2.52 -6.51 14.39
N LEU A 106 2.83 -7.29 13.33
CA LEU A 106 1.85 -8.13 12.63
C LEU A 106 1.17 -9.18 13.53
N ASN A 107 1.71 -9.46 14.70
CA ASN A 107 1.06 -10.34 15.69
C ASN A 107 -0.20 -9.68 16.33
N GLN A 108 -0.37 -8.37 16.21
CA GLN A 108 -1.55 -7.66 16.69
C GLN A 108 -2.65 -7.69 15.60
N PRO A 109 -3.90 -8.09 15.94
CA PRO A 109 -4.98 -8.21 14.94
C PRO A 109 -5.24 -6.94 14.14
N CYS A 110 -5.20 -5.76 14.78
CA CYS A 110 -5.41 -4.48 14.10
C CYS A 110 -4.30 -4.16 13.08
N MET A 111 -3.04 -4.50 13.40
CA MET A 111 -1.90 -4.30 12.51
C MET A 111 -1.96 -5.27 11.32
N ARG A 112 -2.42 -6.49 11.57
CA ARG A 112 -2.67 -7.48 10.52
C ARG A 112 -3.80 -7.00 9.60
N ALA A 113 -4.86 -6.39 10.13
CA ALA A 113 -5.94 -5.83 9.32
C ALA A 113 -5.43 -4.74 8.37
N VAL A 114 -4.60 -3.82 8.86
CA VAL A 114 -3.98 -2.78 8.01
C VAL A 114 -3.09 -3.40 6.91
N TRP A 115 -2.28 -4.39 7.25
CA TRP A 115 -1.47 -5.13 6.28
C TRP A 115 -2.33 -5.83 5.22
N ARG A 116 -3.39 -6.53 5.63
CA ARG A 116 -4.33 -7.21 4.73
C ARG A 116 -5.04 -6.22 3.80
N HIS A 117 -5.41 -5.06 4.32
CA HIS A 117 -5.99 -3.97 3.52
C HIS A 117 -5.04 -3.52 2.39
N ASN A 118 -3.77 -3.27 2.72
CA ASN A 118 -2.77 -2.86 1.73
C ASN A 118 -2.58 -3.92 0.63
N LEU A 119 -2.47 -5.20 1.01
CA LEU A 119 -2.37 -6.28 0.03
C LEU A 119 -3.64 -6.44 -0.80
N ALA A 120 -4.82 -6.30 -0.19
CA ALA A 120 -6.09 -6.35 -0.91
C ALA A 120 -6.18 -5.21 -1.93
N CYS A 121 -5.84 -3.98 -1.54
CA CYS A 121 -5.78 -2.85 -2.45
C CYS A 121 -4.82 -3.11 -3.62
N ALA A 122 -3.61 -3.62 -3.37
CA ALA A 122 -2.64 -3.96 -4.40
C ALA A 122 -3.15 -5.01 -5.40
N LEU A 123 -3.79 -6.08 -4.89
CA LEU A 123 -4.34 -7.15 -5.71
C LEU A 123 -5.52 -6.66 -6.59
N ILE A 124 -6.36 -5.79 -6.05
CA ILE A 124 -7.47 -5.19 -6.80
C ILE A 124 -6.93 -4.23 -7.85
N ALA A 125 -5.94 -3.41 -7.49
CA ALA A 125 -5.31 -2.47 -8.41
C ALA A 125 -4.66 -3.20 -9.60
N ASP A 126 -3.96 -4.31 -9.36
CA ASP A 126 -3.43 -5.19 -10.42
C ASP A 126 -4.54 -5.75 -11.32
N GLN A 127 -5.64 -6.23 -10.75
CA GLN A 127 -6.77 -6.75 -11.52
C GLN A 127 -7.45 -5.66 -12.37
N LEU A 128 -7.71 -4.48 -11.81
CA LEU A 128 -8.28 -3.36 -12.55
C LEU A 128 -7.35 -2.87 -13.66
N ALA A 129 -6.04 -2.77 -13.38
CA ALA A 129 -5.05 -2.41 -14.38
C ALA A 129 -4.97 -3.44 -15.52
N SER A 130 -5.20 -4.74 -15.23
CA SER A 130 -5.17 -5.81 -16.24
C SER A 130 -6.23 -5.69 -17.33
N VAL A 131 -7.34 -5.02 -17.04
CA VAL A 131 -8.42 -4.75 -17.99
C VAL A 131 -8.38 -3.33 -18.56
N GLY A 132 -7.50 -2.48 -18.00
CA GLY A 132 -7.36 -1.07 -18.34
C GLY A 132 -6.14 -0.75 -19.21
N SER A 133 -5.75 0.51 -19.17
CA SER A 133 -4.59 1.05 -19.89
C SER A 133 -3.39 1.35 -18.97
N LEU A 134 -3.55 1.21 -17.65
CA LEU A 134 -2.50 1.46 -16.69
C LEU A 134 -1.59 0.22 -16.55
N ASP A 135 -0.33 0.47 -16.24
CA ASP A 135 0.65 -0.59 -16.00
C ASP A 135 0.32 -1.37 -14.72
N ARG A 136 0.27 -2.70 -14.82
CA ARG A 136 -0.14 -3.60 -13.74
C ARG A 136 0.84 -3.56 -12.56
N ASP A 137 2.12 -3.55 -12.87
CA ASP A 137 3.17 -3.64 -11.84
C ASP A 137 3.25 -2.32 -11.06
N VAL A 138 3.10 -1.20 -11.78
CA VAL A 138 2.98 0.12 -11.15
C VAL A 138 1.72 0.20 -10.29
N ALA A 139 0.59 -0.32 -10.78
CA ALA A 139 -0.66 -0.35 -10.03
C ALA A 139 -0.57 -1.22 -8.76
N TYR A 140 0.02 -2.42 -8.85
CA TYR A 140 0.26 -3.27 -7.68
C TYR A 140 1.17 -2.58 -6.67
N THR A 141 2.30 -2.04 -7.13
CA THR A 141 3.27 -1.33 -6.28
C THR A 141 2.62 -0.13 -5.58
N ALA A 142 1.84 0.66 -6.33
CA ALA A 142 1.07 1.78 -5.79
C ALA A 142 0.06 1.32 -4.71
N GLY A 143 -0.62 0.21 -4.95
CA GLY A 143 -1.55 -0.39 -3.98
C GLY A 143 -0.87 -0.83 -2.68
N VAL A 144 0.34 -1.42 -2.74
CA VAL A 144 1.11 -1.74 -1.54
C VAL A 144 1.54 -0.48 -0.79
N MET A 145 1.83 0.61 -1.53
CA MET A 145 2.40 1.84 -0.96
C MET A 145 1.37 2.85 -0.46
N HIS A 146 0.13 2.81 -0.94
CA HIS A 146 -0.83 3.91 -0.73
C HIS A 146 -0.97 4.30 0.75
N ASP A 147 -0.96 3.34 1.65
CA ASP A 147 -1.11 3.51 3.10
C ASP A 147 0.22 3.37 3.88
N ILE A 148 1.38 3.59 3.24
CA ILE A 148 2.69 3.45 3.89
C ILE A 148 2.83 4.36 5.11
N GLY A 149 2.23 5.55 5.09
CA GLY A 149 2.19 6.45 6.23
C GLY A 149 1.38 5.89 7.39
N ARG A 150 0.28 5.19 7.13
CA ARG A 150 -0.52 4.47 8.13
C ARG A 150 0.31 3.37 8.79
N LEU A 151 1.03 2.59 8.00
CA LEU A 151 1.94 1.57 8.51
C LEU A 151 3.04 2.18 9.39
N ALA A 152 3.56 3.33 9.01
CA ALA A 152 4.57 4.04 9.78
C ALA A 152 4.03 4.53 11.14
N LEU A 153 2.88 5.18 11.18
CA LEU A 153 2.21 5.58 12.42
C LEU A 153 1.94 4.37 13.31
N ALA A 154 1.47 3.29 12.71
CA ALA A 154 1.19 2.03 13.37
C ALA A 154 2.44 1.40 14.01
N VAL A 155 3.60 1.47 13.35
CA VAL A 155 4.87 0.93 13.88
C VAL A 155 5.41 1.77 15.02
N VAL A 156 5.23 3.10 14.98
CA VAL A 156 5.73 4.03 16.01
C VAL A 156 4.96 3.90 17.32
N ARG A 157 3.62 3.83 17.26
CA ARG A 157 2.74 3.74 18.43
C ARG A 157 1.67 2.66 18.23
N PRO A 158 2.06 1.38 18.21
CA PRO A 158 1.17 0.30 17.83
C PRO A 158 -0.05 0.16 18.74
N ARG A 159 0.09 0.39 20.04
CA ARG A 159 -1.03 0.29 20.99
C ARG A 159 -2.03 1.42 20.80
N GLU A 160 -1.54 2.65 20.76
CA GLU A 160 -2.39 3.84 20.59
C GLU A 160 -3.09 3.83 19.24
N TYR A 161 -2.38 3.41 18.20
CA TYR A 161 -2.95 3.31 16.86
C TYR A 161 -4.02 2.21 16.78
N CYS A 162 -3.79 1.06 17.40
CA CYS A 162 -4.81 0.02 17.49
C CYS A 162 -6.07 0.48 18.25
N LEU A 163 -5.90 1.22 19.34
CA LEU A 163 -7.03 1.80 20.08
C LEU A 163 -7.81 2.80 19.22
N LEU A 164 -7.09 3.65 18.47
CA LEU A 164 -7.70 4.60 17.54
C LEU A 164 -8.51 3.87 16.46
N LEU A 165 -7.93 2.89 15.77
CA LEU A 165 -8.61 2.11 14.75
C LEU A 165 -9.82 1.33 15.29
N GLY A 166 -9.72 0.80 16.53
CA GLY A 166 -10.80 0.05 17.17
C GLY A 166 -11.96 0.91 17.67
N ALA A 167 -11.69 2.18 18.00
CA ALA A 167 -12.70 3.13 18.48
C ALA A 167 -13.30 3.99 17.36
N HIS A 168 -12.62 4.09 16.20
CA HIS A 168 -13.05 4.94 15.10
C HIS A 168 -14.14 4.26 14.27
N SER A 169 -15.13 5.05 13.87
CA SER A 169 -16.15 4.67 12.90
C SER A 169 -16.46 5.85 11.98
N GLY A 170 -16.69 5.58 10.71
CA GLY A 170 -16.99 6.58 9.71
C GLY A 170 -16.32 6.33 8.38
N SER A 171 -16.31 7.34 7.52
CA SER A 171 -15.68 7.23 6.20
C SER A 171 -14.16 7.08 6.29
N PRO A 172 -13.52 6.51 5.24
CA PRO A 172 -12.06 6.42 5.18
C PRO A 172 -11.34 7.76 5.37
N VAL A 173 -11.97 8.87 4.97
CA VAL A 173 -11.42 10.23 5.15
C VAL A 173 -11.48 10.70 6.60
N SER A 174 -12.48 10.24 7.34
CA SER A 174 -12.71 10.75 8.72
C SER A 174 -11.59 10.36 9.70
N ILE A 175 -10.84 9.28 9.40
CA ILE A 175 -9.70 8.83 10.20
C ILE A 175 -8.55 9.84 10.21
N LEU A 176 -8.37 10.61 9.11
CA LEU A 176 -7.28 11.59 8.99
C LEU A 176 -7.31 12.61 10.13
N LYS A 177 -8.51 13.08 10.49
CA LYS A 177 -8.64 14.01 11.63
C LYS A 177 -8.24 13.36 12.95
N ALA A 178 -8.68 12.11 13.18
CA ALA A 178 -8.36 11.40 14.40
C ALA A 178 -6.85 11.10 14.53
N GLU A 179 -6.19 10.81 13.42
CA GLU A 179 -4.74 10.66 13.37
C GLU A 179 -4.01 11.97 13.67
N ARG A 180 -4.42 13.10 13.07
CA ARG A 180 -3.86 14.42 13.38
C ARG A 180 -4.03 14.79 14.85
N ASP A 181 -5.19 14.51 15.42
CA ASP A 181 -5.47 14.78 16.84
C ASP A 181 -4.55 13.95 17.77
N LEU A 182 -4.18 12.71 17.36
CA LEU A 182 -3.36 11.81 18.16
C LEU A 182 -1.84 11.98 17.94
N PHE A 183 -1.42 12.16 16.68
CA PHE A 183 -0.01 12.14 16.27
C PHE A 183 0.52 13.52 15.84
N GLY A 184 -0.38 14.47 15.58
CA GLY A 184 -0.06 15.76 14.97
C GLY A 184 0.04 15.71 13.44
N TRP A 185 -0.07 14.52 12.85
CA TRP A 185 0.02 14.24 11.41
C TRP A 185 -0.97 13.12 11.06
N ASP A 186 -1.57 13.19 9.88
CA ASP A 186 -2.28 12.04 9.33
C ASP A 186 -1.36 11.15 8.47
N HIS A 187 -1.86 9.97 8.11
CA HIS A 187 -1.06 9.02 7.34
C HIS A 187 -0.74 9.50 5.90
N CYS A 188 -1.57 10.36 5.31
CA CYS A 188 -1.27 10.93 3.98
C CYS A 188 -0.09 11.89 4.07
N GLU A 189 -0.05 12.75 5.08
CA GLU A 189 1.07 13.67 5.36
C GLU A 189 2.36 12.89 5.67
N VAL A 190 2.25 11.85 6.51
CA VAL A 190 3.35 10.94 6.85
C VAL A 190 3.87 10.22 5.61
N GLY A 191 2.98 9.66 4.79
CA GLY A 191 3.33 8.97 3.56
C GLY A 191 4.10 9.87 2.59
N ARG A 192 3.64 11.11 2.38
CA ARG A 192 4.34 12.09 1.54
C ARG A 192 5.77 12.34 2.03
N GLN A 193 5.95 12.51 3.34
CA GLN A 193 7.28 12.73 3.91
C GLN A 193 8.17 11.51 3.70
N LEU A 194 7.64 10.28 3.85
CA LEU A 194 8.40 9.05 3.63
C LEU A 194 8.85 8.89 2.19
N ILE A 195 8.02 9.22 1.19
CA ILE A 195 8.43 9.21 -0.22
C ILE A 195 9.67 10.09 -0.43
N THR A 196 9.68 11.28 0.19
CA THR A 196 10.82 12.21 0.12
C THR A 196 12.06 11.67 0.86
N ASP A 197 11.91 11.26 2.12
CA ASP A 197 13.02 10.84 2.99
C ASP A 197 13.69 9.56 2.49
N TRP A 198 12.91 8.64 1.94
CA TRP A 198 13.40 7.39 1.38
C TRP A 198 13.83 7.51 -0.09
N LYS A 199 13.71 8.70 -0.67
CA LYS A 199 14.06 8.98 -2.08
C LYS A 199 13.37 8.01 -3.03
N MET A 200 12.09 7.77 -2.79
CA MET A 200 11.28 6.95 -3.66
C MET A 200 10.93 7.70 -4.95
N PRO A 201 10.54 6.97 -6.01
CA PRO A 201 10.07 7.60 -7.23
C PRO A 201 8.94 8.60 -6.95
N PRO A 202 9.03 9.85 -7.48
CA PRO A 202 8.09 10.92 -7.13
C PRO A 202 6.66 10.67 -7.59
N GLU A 203 6.44 9.77 -8.53
CA GLU A 203 5.12 9.34 -9.00
C GLU A 203 4.27 8.68 -7.90
N PHE A 204 4.86 8.23 -6.80
CA PHE A 204 4.13 7.69 -5.66
C PHE A 204 3.61 8.78 -4.71
N GLU A 205 4.12 10.02 -4.78
CA GLU A 205 3.67 11.09 -3.89
C GLU A 205 2.16 11.39 -4.01
N PRO A 206 1.58 11.58 -5.22
CA PRO A 206 0.14 11.81 -5.35
C PRO A 206 -0.69 10.64 -4.80
N ILE A 207 -0.18 9.40 -4.95
CA ILE A 207 -0.87 8.21 -4.48
C ILE A 207 -1.01 8.22 -2.96
N VAL A 208 0.09 8.38 -2.23
CA VAL A 208 0.08 8.38 -0.77
C VAL A 208 -0.61 9.62 -0.18
N ALA A 209 -0.58 10.74 -0.91
CA ALA A 209 -1.15 12.00 -0.45
C ALA A 209 -2.66 12.13 -0.69
N GLU A 210 -3.18 11.49 -1.74
CA GLU A 210 -4.50 11.81 -2.29
C GLU A 210 -5.42 10.59 -2.46
N HIS A 211 -5.00 9.38 -2.06
CA HIS A 211 -5.80 8.15 -2.26
C HIS A 211 -7.17 8.16 -1.58
N HIS A 212 -7.42 9.06 -0.64
CA HIS A 212 -8.75 9.29 -0.05
C HIS A 212 -9.57 10.35 -0.79
N GLN A 213 -9.01 11.04 -1.76
CA GLN A 213 -9.74 12.04 -2.52
C GLN A 213 -10.55 11.35 -3.63
N PRO A 214 -11.89 11.47 -3.62
CA PRO A 214 -12.70 10.87 -4.66
C PRO A 214 -12.44 11.56 -5.99
N ARG A 215 -12.33 10.77 -7.05
CA ARG A 215 -12.23 11.30 -8.41
C ARG A 215 -13.48 12.12 -8.76
N GLN A 216 -13.28 13.30 -9.34
CA GLN A 216 -14.37 14.04 -9.97
C GLN A 216 -14.75 13.36 -11.29
N LYS A 217 -16.04 13.50 -11.69
CA LYS A 217 -16.56 12.80 -12.87
C LYS A 217 -15.78 13.08 -14.16
N ASP A 218 -15.28 14.31 -14.31
CA ASP A 218 -14.57 14.76 -15.51
C ASP A 218 -13.04 14.62 -15.42
N ASP A 219 -12.52 14.15 -14.27
CA ASP A 219 -11.10 13.91 -14.11
C ASP A 219 -10.66 12.71 -14.97
N PRO A 220 -9.43 12.72 -15.53
CA PRO A 220 -8.91 11.59 -16.26
C PRO A 220 -8.76 10.37 -15.34
N TRP A 221 -8.95 9.17 -15.93
CA TRP A 221 -8.59 7.93 -15.25
C TRP A 221 -7.07 7.86 -15.08
N SER A 222 -6.62 7.84 -13.85
CA SER A 222 -5.21 7.93 -13.47
C SER A 222 -4.88 6.91 -12.39
N LEU A 223 -3.61 6.73 -12.11
CA LEU A 223 -3.15 5.83 -11.05
C LEU A 223 -3.71 6.21 -9.67
N PRO A 224 -3.74 7.47 -9.22
CA PRO A 224 -4.42 7.85 -7.98
C PRO A 224 -5.91 7.50 -7.97
N ALA A 225 -6.62 7.70 -9.09
CA ALA A 225 -8.03 7.33 -9.20
C ALA A 225 -8.25 5.81 -9.09
N LEU A 226 -7.40 5.02 -9.77
CA LEU A 226 -7.42 3.57 -9.67
C LEU A 226 -7.18 3.10 -8.23
N ILE A 227 -6.19 3.69 -7.53
CA ILE A 227 -5.89 3.33 -6.15
C ILE A 227 -7.02 3.74 -5.20
N ASN A 228 -7.64 4.90 -5.37
CA ASN A 228 -8.81 5.30 -4.58
C ASN A 228 -9.95 4.29 -4.68
N VAL A 229 -10.30 3.87 -5.90
CA VAL A 229 -11.35 2.86 -6.11
C VAL A 229 -10.91 1.50 -5.53
N SER A 230 -9.66 1.07 -5.76
CA SER A 230 -9.13 -0.20 -5.24
C SER A 230 -9.12 -0.26 -3.72
N CYS A 231 -8.78 0.84 -3.04
CA CYS A 231 -8.81 0.95 -1.59
C CYS A 231 -10.24 0.72 -1.04
N ARG A 232 -11.24 1.40 -1.60
CA ARG A 232 -12.65 1.22 -1.20
C ARG A 232 -13.21 -0.14 -1.59
N MET A 233 -12.77 -0.72 -2.72
CA MET A 233 -13.09 -2.10 -3.08
C MET A 233 -12.48 -3.11 -2.09
N ALA A 234 -11.30 -2.85 -1.55
CA ALA A 234 -10.68 -3.69 -0.52
C ALA A 234 -11.53 -3.70 0.76
N ASP A 235 -12.04 -2.53 1.18
CA ASP A 235 -12.97 -2.44 2.30
C ASP A 235 -14.22 -3.31 2.05
N THR A 236 -14.82 -3.18 0.87
CA THR A 236 -16.02 -3.90 0.45
C THR A 236 -15.78 -5.40 0.31
N ALA A 237 -14.59 -5.80 -0.12
CA ALA A 237 -14.20 -7.22 -0.27
C ALA A 237 -13.84 -7.90 1.07
N GLY A 238 -14.05 -7.23 2.21
CA GLY A 238 -13.85 -7.81 3.53
C GLY A 238 -12.46 -7.60 4.13
N CYS A 239 -11.69 -6.68 3.57
CA CYS A 239 -10.40 -6.25 4.09
C CYS A 239 -10.40 -4.75 4.48
N PRO A 240 -11.30 -4.29 5.38
CA PRO A 240 -11.33 -2.90 5.76
C PRO A 240 -10.09 -2.50 6.57
N ALA A 241 -9.63 -1.26 6.37
CA ALA A 241 -8.47 -0.73 7.10
C ALA A 241 -8.74 -0.60 8.62
N PHE A 242 -10.01 -0.43 9.02
CA PHE A 242 -10.46 -0.44 10.41
C PHE A 242 -11.90 -0.95 10.53
N ALA A 243 -12.24 -1.55 11.68
CA ALA A 243 -13.49 -2.30 11.86
C ALA A 243 -14.76 -1.46 11.70
N GLY A 244 -14.71 -0.17 12.02
CA GLY A 244 -15.82 0.77 11.88
C GLY A 244 -15.84 1.53 10.55
N CYS A 245 -15.09 1.08 9.54
CA CYS A 245 -15.04 1.74 8.24
C CYS A 245 -16.40 1.68 7.54
N GLU A 246 -16.84 2.82 7.02
CA GLU A 246 -18.04 2.94 6.20
C GLU A 246 -17.78 2.32 4.82
N ILE A 247 -18.59 1.35 4.45
CA ILE A 247 -18.41 0.56 3.23
C ILE A 247 -19.20 1.17 2.07
N THR A 248 -18.54 1.47 0.97
CA THR A 248 -19.18 1.89 -0.28
C THR A 248 -19.79 0.67 -0.97
N PRO A 249 -21.06 0.71 -1.43
CA PRO A 249 -21.66 -0.41 -2.17
C PRO A 249 -20.85 -0.77 -3.42
N TYR A 250 -20.63 -2.05 -3.66
CA TYR A 250 -19.82 -2.53 -4.78
C TYR A 250 -20.31 -2.05 -6.16
N PRO A 251 -21.63 -2.01 -6.45
CA PRO A 251 -22.12 -1.44 -7.71
C PRO A 251 -21.71 0.01 -7.92
N ASP A 252 -21.73 0.83 -6.86
CA ASP A 252 -21.35 2.24 -6.94
C ASP A 252 -19.86 2.40 -7.30
N LEU A 253 -19.01 1.51 -6.77
CA LEU A 253 -17.58 1.47 -7.12
C LEU A 253 -17.34 1.05 -8.58
N LEU A 254 -18.15 0.12 -9.09
CA LEU A 254 -18.07 -0.26 -10.51
C LEU A 254 -18.48 0.90 -11.43
N ASP A 255 -19.44 1.72 -11.01
CA ASP A 255 -19.89 2.89 -11.79
C ASP A 255 -18.85 4.01 -11.86
N GLU A 256 -17.89 4.03 -10.95
CA GLU A 256 -16.74 4.96 -11.00
C GLU A 256 -15.66 4.55 -12.01
N LEU A 257 -15.66 3.29 -12.45
CA LEU A 257 -14.72 2.82 -13.47
C LEU A 257 -15.06 3.43 -14.83
N PRO A 258 -14.05 3.71 -15.68
CA PRO A 258 -14.32 4.06 -17.07
C PRO A 258 -15.13 2.96 -17.77
N GLU A 259 -15.90 3.34 -18.77
CA GLU A 259 -16.81 2.43 -19.48
C GLU A 259 -16.12 1.17 -20.00
N ARG A 260 -14.88 1.32 -20.52
CA ARG A 260 -14.09 0.20 -21.02
C ARG A 260 -13.72 -0.78 -19.90
N GLU A 261 -13.14 -0.29 -18.81
CA GLU A 261 -12.71 -1.09 -17.66
C GLU A 261 -13.92 -1.77 -17.01
N ARG A 262 -15.00 -1.03 -16.81
CA ARG A 262 -16.26 -1.56 -16.28
C ARG A 262 -16.83 -2.69 -17.16
N GLY A 263 -16.74 -2.56 -18.50
CA GLY A 263 -17.21 -3.58 -19.42
C GLY A 263 -16.36 -4.86 -19.45
N LEU A 264 -15.12 -4.80 -18.98
CA LEU A 264 -14.18 -5.92 -18.97
C LEU A 264 -13.94 -6.51 -17.58
N PHE A 265 -14.24 -5.76 -16.52
CA PHE A 265 -14.06 -6.21 -15.14
C PHE A 265 -15.31 -6.95 -14.67
N HIS A 266 -15.27 -8.28 -14.69
CA HIS A 266 -16.43 -9.14 -14.42
C HIS A 266 -16.42 -9.77 -13.02
N ALA A 267 -15.48 -9.42 -12.15
CA ALA A 267 -15.43 -9.95 -10.80
C ALA A 267 -16.65 -9.48 -9.99
N THR A 268 -17.34 -10.40 -9.32
CA THR A 268 -18.32 -10.08 -8.29
C THR A 268 -17.62 -9.85 -6.97
N VAL A 269 -18.29 -9.21 -6.01
CA VAL A 269 -17.70 -8.98 -4.68
C VAL A 269 -17.33 -10.30 -3.99
N GLU A 270 -18.11 -11.36 -4.17
CA GLU A 270 -17.88 -12.69 -3.59
C GLU A 270 -16.63 -13.34 -4.20
N THR A 271 -16.49 -13.31 -5.53
CA THR A 271 -15.33 -13.89 -6.23
C THR A 271 -14.06 -13.11 -5.90
N LEU A 272 -14.16 -11.79 -5.88
CA LEU A 272 -13.05 -10.90 -5.52
C LEU A 272 -12.59 -11.15 -4.08
N SER A 273 -13.52 -11.17 -3.12
CA SER A 273 -13.24 -11.43 -1.71
C SER A 273 -12.58 -12.79 -1.49
N ALA A 274 -13.11 -13.85 -2.11
CA ALA A 274 -12.57 -15.20 -1.99
C ALA A 274 -11.15 -15.31 -2.57
N GLU A 275 -10.89 -14.70 -3.73
CA GLU A 275 -9.57 -14.73 -4.35
C GLU A 275 -8.54 -13.96 -3.52
N ILE A 276 -8.90 -12.74 -3.08
CA ILE A 276 -8.04 -11.89 -2.25
C ILE A 276 -7.69 -12.59 -0.95
N ALA A 277 -8.69 -13.12 -0.23
CA ALA A 277 -8.47 -13.83 1.02
C ALA A 277 -7.50 -15.00 0.83
N ARG A 278 -7.71 -15.84 -0.18
CA ARG A 278 -6.85 -17.00 -0.48
C ARG A 278 -5.40 -16.57 -0.76
N LYS A 279 -5.20 -15.50 -1.53
CA LYS A 279 -3.85 -14.99 -1.87
C LYS A 279 -3.15 -14.43 -0.64
N ILE A 280 -3.84 -13.61 0.16
CA ILE A 280 -3.30 -13.01 1.38
C ILE A 280 -2.96 -14.09 2.42
N ASP A 281 -3.86 -15.04 2.65
CA ASP A 281 -3.65 -16.14 3.60
C ASP A 281 -2.42 -16.98 3.21
N SER A 282 -2.15 -17.15 1.91
CA SER A 282 -0.96 -17.85 1.44
C SER A 282 0.35 -17.12 1.76
N VAL A 283 0.33 -15.79 1.83
CA VAL A 283 1.48 -14.98 2.24
C VAL A 283 1.67 -15.00 3.75
N GLU A 284 0.57 -15.02 4.51
CA GLU A 284 0.62 -15.05 5.98
C GLU A 284 1.08 -16.40 6.54
N THR A 285 0.84 -17.50 5.80
CA THR A 285 1.21 -18.88 6.20
C THR A 285 2.54 -19.35 5.59
N ALA A 286 3.12 -18.59 4.68
CA ALA A 286 4.41 -18.84 4.05
C ALA A 286 5.56 -18.36 4.96
#